data_b96bac452124c057eef2eb6e9dbcc5f7
#
_entry.id   b96bac452124c057eef2eb6e9dbcc5f7
#
_cell.length_a   1.000
_cell.length_b   1.000
_cell.length_c   1.000
_cell.angle_alpha   90.00
_cell.angle_beta   90.00
_cell.angle_gamma   90.00
#
_symmetry.space_group_name_H-M   'P 1'
#
loop_
_entity.id
_entity.type
_entity.pdbx_description
1 polymer ?
#
loop_
_entity_poly.entity_id
_entity_poly.type
_entity_poly.pdbx_seq_one_letter_code
_entity_poly.pdbx_strand_id
1 'polypeptide(L)'
;MSKKTVVIGLSGGVDSSVSAWLLKEQGYNVIGLFMKNWEDDDDSEYCSSRQDFIDASAVADVIGIDIEAVNFAKEYRERVFSDFLREYSAGRTPNPDVLCNAEIKFRAFLDHAMAMGADLIATGHYARVRHTDDGVQLLRGVDPGKDQSYFLHRLTQEQISRVIFPVGEILSLIHI
;
A
#
# COMPACT_ATOMS: atom_id res chain seq x y z
N MET A 1 -6.11 19.86 -19.25
CA MET A 1 -5.56 19.65 -17.88
C MET A 1 -4.73 18.40 -17.93
N SER A 2 -3.50 18.38 -17.40
CA SER A 2 -2.70 17.18 -17.30
C SER A 2 -3.39 16.19 -16.33
N LYS A 3 -3.38 14.91 -16.68
CA LYS A 3 -3.88 13.85 -15.77
C LYS A 3 -3.00 13.84 -14.52
N LYS A 4 -3.61 13.70 -13.34
CA LYS A 4 -2.84 13.47 -12.11
C LYS A 4 -2.19 12.09 -12.15
N THR A 5 -0.94 12.03 -11.68
CA THR A 5 -0.18 10.78 -11.57
C THR A 5 -0.39 10.18 -10.18
N VAL A 6 -0.81 8.92 -10.16
CA VAL A 6 -0.99 8.13 -8.94
C VAL A 6 -0.06 6.92 -8.98
N VAL A 7 0.79 6.78 -7.98
CA VAL A 7 1.58 5.56 -7.78
C VAL A 7 0.83 4.65 -6.81
N ILE A 8 0.55 3.42 -7.24
CA ILE A 8 -0.18 2.43 -6.44
C ILE A 8 0.73 1.30 -5.99
N GLY A 9 0.68 0.97 -4.69
CA GLY A 9 1.30 -0.25 -4.19
C GLY A 9 0.62 -1.49 -4.80
N LEU A 10 1.33 -2.20 -5.68
CA LEU A 10 0.82 -3.35 -6.43
C LEU A 10 1.52 -4.63 -5.96
N SER A 11 0.78 -5.50 -5.27
CA SER A 11 1.32 -6.74 -4.69
C SER A 11 1.01 -8.00 -5.51
N GLY A 12 0.27 -7.88 -6.63
CA GLY A 12 -0.27 -9.01 -7.37
C GLY A 12 -1.56 -9.58 -6.80
N GLY A 13 -1.94 -9.24 -5.57
CA GLY A 13 -3.22 -9.63 -4.96
C GLY A 13 -4.42 -8.87 -5.52
N VAL A 14 -5.62 -9.46 -5.40
CA VAL A 14 -6.88 -8.96 -6.00
C VAL A 14 -7.17 -7.51 -5.60
N ASP A 15 -7.06 -7.16 -4.32
CA ASP A 15 -7.43 -5.83 -3.82
C ASP A 15 -6.57 -4.72 -4.43
N SER A 16 -5.25 -4.92 -4.56
CA SER A 16 -4.35 -3.98 -5.19
C SER A 16 -4.57 -3.89 -6.71
N SER A 17 -4.87 -5.03 -7.35
CA SER A 17 -5.14 -5.12 -8.78
C SER A 17 -6.42 -4.37 -9.17
N VAL A 18 -7.51 -4.60 -8.43
CA VAL A 18 -8.78 -3.89 -8.62
C VAL A 18 -8.61 -2.40 -8.36
N SER A 19 -7.83 -2.03 -7.33
CA SER A 19 -7.52 -0.62 -7.05
C SER A 19 -6.81 0.07 -8.21
N ALA A 20 -5.82 -0.60 -8.82
CA ALA A 20 -5.09 -0.08 -9.98
C ALA A 20 -6.02 0.11 -11.19
N TRP A 21 -6.85 -0.88 -11.46
CA TRP A 21 -7.83 -0.82 -12.55
C TRP A 21 -8.84 0.32 -12.35
N LEU A 22 -9.41 0.47 -11.13
CA LEU A 22 -10.35 1.54 -10.81
C LEU A 22 -9.74 2.92 -11.03
N LEU A 23 -8.50 3.14 -10.61
CA LEU A 23 -7.81 4.41 -10.81
C LEU A 23 -7.60 4.72 -12.30
N LYS A 24 -7.26 3.70 -13.10
CA LYS A 24 -7.11 3.85 -14.55
C LYS A 24 -8.44 4.22 -15.22
N GLU A 25 -9.53 3.53 -14.85
CA GLU A 25 -10.89 3.84 -15.34
C GLU A 25 -11.35 5.25 -14.94
N GLN A 26 -10.93 5.74 -13.79
CA GLN A 26 -11.17 7.13 -13.34
C GLN A 26 -10.31 8.17 -14.08
N GLY A 27 -9.42 7.72 -14.98
CA GLY A 27 -8.65 8.58 -15.87
C GLY A 27 -7.32 9.10 -15.29
N TYR A 28 -6.85 8.54 -14.17
CA TYR A 28 -5.52 8.85 -13.65
C TYR A 28 -4.41 8.29 -14.56
N ASN A 29 -3.23 8.91 -14.50
CA ASN A 29 -2.00 8.29 -14.95
C ASN A 29 -1.50 7.39 -13.81
N VAL A 30 -1.58 6.06 -13.98
CA VAL A 30 -1.32 5.09 -12.92
C VAL A 30 0.02 4.40 -13.16
N ILE A 31 0.85 4.33 -12.12
CA ILE A 31 2.10 3.57 -12.11
C ILE A 31 2.03 2.57 -10.95
N GLY A 32 2.24 1.30 -11.22
CA GLY A 32 2.36 0.26 -10.20
C GLY A 32 3.72 0.33 -9.51
N LEU A 33 3.76 0.14 -8.19
CA LEU A 33 4.99 -0.01 -7.43
C LEU A 33 4.95 -1.32 -6.64
N PHE A 34 5.82 -2.25 -7.01
CA PHE A 34 6.03 -3.47 -6.24
C PHE A 34 7.07 -3.21 -5.15
N MET A 35 6.75 -3.53 -3.90
CA MET A 35 7.61 -3.29 -2.74
C MET A 35 8.15 -4.62 -2.20
N LYS A 36 9.45 -4.85 -2.33
CA LYS A 36 10.14 -5.94 -1.63
C LYS A 36 10.49 -5.46 -0.21
N ASN A 37 9.83 -6.00 0.81
CA ASN A 37 10.00 -5.60 2.21
C ASN A 37 10.86 -6.57 3.02
N TRP A 38 11.25 -7.70 2.46
CA TRP A 38 12.05 -8.72 3.12
C TRP A 38 13.07 -9.30 2.15
N GLU A 39 14.29 -9.50 2.62
CA GLU A 39 15.30 -10.27 1.92
C GLU A 39 15.20 -11.69 2.47
N ASP A 40 14.56 -12.58 1.69
CA ASP A 40 14.75 -14.01 1.90
C ASP A 40 16.18 -14.35 1.47
N ASP A 41 16.83 -15.30 2.16
CA ASP A 41 18.06 -15.88 1.67
C ASP A 41 17.81 -16.38 0.24
N ASP A 42 18.46 -15.79 -0.74
CA ASP A 42 18.24 -15.99 -2.19
C ASP A 42 18.45 -17.45 -2.68
N ASP A 43 18.78 -18.37 -1.78
CA ASP A 43 19.08 -19.78 -2.05
C ASP A 43 17.87 -20.73 -1.97
N SER A 44 16.65 -20.25 -1.62
CA SER A 44 15.48 -21.12 -1.64
C SER A 44 14.78 -21.10 -3.00
N GLU A 45 14.56 -22.29 -3.58
CA GLU A 45 13.81 -22.54 -4.81
C GLU A 45 12.35 -22.00 -4.77
N TYR A 46 11.90 -21.45 -3.63
CA TYR A 46 10.59 -20.89 -3.32
C TYR A 46 10.68 -19.47 -2.75
N CYS A 47 11.23 -18.54 -3.53
CA CYS A 47 11.18 -17.13 -3.17
C CYS A 47 9.77 -16.58 -3.47
N SER A 48 8.91 -16.45 -2.46
CA SER A 48 7.53 -15.92 -2.61
C SER A 48 7.52 -14.53 -3.23
N SER A 49 8.49 -13.69 -2.90
CA SER A 49 8.59 -12.31 -3.42
C SER A 49 8.82 -12.27 -4.94
N ARG A 50 9.48 -13.29 -5.51
CA ARG A 50 9.67 -13.38 -6.98
C ARG A 50 8.37 -13.72 -7.68
N GLN A 51 7.59 -14.66 -7.15
CA GLN A 51 6.29 -15.02 -7.70
C GLN A 51 5.31 -13.85 -7.58
N ASP A 52 5.27 -13.20 -6.43
CA ASP A 52 4.42 -12.01 -6.21
C ASP A 52 4.74 -10.89 -7.21
N PHE A 53 6.02 -10.68 -7.54
CA PHE A 53 6.40 -9.70 -8.57
C PHE A 53 5.97 -10.12 -9.98
N ILE A 54 6.05 -11.41 -10.32
CA ILE A 54 5.56 -11.93 -11.61
C ILE A 54 4.07 -11.69 -11.71
N ASP A 55 3.31 -11.99 -10.67
CA ASP A 55 1.86 -11.80 -10.62
C ASP A 55 1.49 -10.30 -10.72
N ALA A 56 2.21 -9.44 -9.99
CA ALA A 56 2.03 -8.00 -10.08
C ALA A 56 2.33 -7.45 -11.48
N SER A 57 3.38 -7.97 -12.13
CA SER A 57 3.75 -7.58 -13.50
C SER A 57 2.69 -8.04 -14.51
N ALA A 58 2.19 -9.27 -14.37
CA ALA A 58 1.11 -9.77 -15.23
C ALA A 58 -0.17 -8.93 -15.09
N VAL A 59 -0.52 -8.51 -13.88
CA VAL A 59 -1.64 -7.60 -13.62
C VAL A 59 -1.40 -6.24 -14.28
N ALA A 60 -0.20 -5.67 -14.14
CA ALA A 60 0.15 -4.39 -14.75
C ALA A 60 0.02 -4.44 -16.28
N ASP A 61 0.48 -5.54 -16.91
CA ASP A 61 0.37 -5.78 -18.35
C ASP A 61 -1.10 -5.84 -18.80
N VAL A 62 -1.95 -6.58 -18.07
CA VAL A 62 -3.40 -6.71 -18.39
C VAL A 62 -4.11 -5.36 -18.26
N ILE A 63 -3.80 -4.60 -17.21
CA ILE A 63 -4.36 -3.26 -16.99
C ILE A 63 -3.77 -2.25 -17.99
N GLY A 64 -2.54 -2.49 -18.48
CA GLY A 64 -1.78 -1.60 -19.36
C GLY A 64 -1.26 -0.37 -18.60
N ILE A 65 -0.56 -0.61 -17.50
CA ILE A 65 0.14 0.39 -16.70
C ILE A 65 1.62 -0.02 -16.55
N ASP A 66 2.49 0.97 -16.36
CA ASP A 66 3.88 0.70 -16.02
C ASP A 66 3.98 0.18 -14.57
N ILE A 67 5.00 -0.65 -14.31
CA ILE A 67 5.32 -1.14 -12.97
C ILE A 67 6.80 -0.97 -12.68
N GLU A 68 7.11 -0.49 -11.49
CA GLU A 68 8.47 -0.42 -10.95
C GLU A 68 8.59 -1.31 -9.71
N ALA A 69 9.81 -1.79 -9.43
CA ALA A 69 10.11 -2.54 -8.22
C ALA A 69 11.07 -1.75 -7.33
N VAL A 70 10.78 -1.71 -6.03
CA VAL A 70 11.65 -1.06 -5.04
C VAL A 70 11.92 -2.01 -3.88
N ASN A 71 13.13 -1.96 -3.34
CA ASN A 71 13.55 -2.76 -2.20
C ASN A 71 13.57 -1.89 -0.93
N PHE A 72 12.64 -2.14 -0.03
CA PHE A 72 12.55 -1.51 1.30
C PHE A 72 12.94 -2.48 2.44
N ALA A 73 13.63 -3.58 2.14
CA ALA A 73 13.98 -4.59 3.15
C ALA A 73 14.85 -4.01 4.28
N LYS A 74 15.75 -3.07 3.94
CA LYS A 74 16.57 -2.38 4.94
C LYS A 74 15.70 -1.53 5.88
N GLU A 75 14.83 -0.68 5.33
CA GLU A 75 13.92 0.17 6.08
C GLU A 75 12.97 -0.66 6.93
N TYR A 76 12.45 -1.77 6.39
CA TYR A 76 11.59 -2.69 7.13
C TYR A 76 12.32 -3.31 8.33
N ARG A 77 13.54 -3.82 8.12
CA ARG A 77 14.35 -4.41 9.19
C ARG A 77 14.65 -3.39 10.30
N GLU A 78 15.04 -2.18 9.93
CA GLU A 78 15.43 -1.14 10.89
C GLU A 78 14.24 -0.53 11.64
N ARG A 79 13.10 -0.33 10.98
CA ARG A 79 11.98 0.44 11.54
C ARG A 79 10.82 -0.42 12.04
N VAL A 80 10.62 -1.61 11.46
CA VAL A 80 9.51 -2.49 11.82
C VAL A 80 9.99 -3.70 12.60
N PHE A 81 10.90 -4.48 12.03
CA PHE A 81 11.32 -5.75 12.62
C PHE A 81 12.12 -5.58 13.91
N SER A 82 13.00 -4.58 13.98
CA SER A 82 13.74 -4.26 15.21
C SER A 82 12.82 -3.84 16.36
N ASP A 83 11.76 -3.08 16.06
CA ASP A 83 10.74 -2.70 17.03
C ASP A 83 9.95 -3.91 17.50
N PHE A 84 9.54 -4.77 16.56
CA PHE A 84 8.87 -6.02 16.85
C PHE A 84 9.69 -6.89 17.84
N LEU A 85 10.98 -7.10 17.59
CA LEU A 85 11.85 -7.87 18.47
C LEU A 85 11.99 -7.24 19.86
N ARG A 86 12.13 -5.91 19.91
CA ARG A 86 12.23 -5.17 21.18
C ARG A 86 10.98 -5.35 22.03
N GLU A 87 9.80 -5.17 21.45
CA GLU A 87 8.52 -5.30 22.13
C GLU A 87 8.25 -6.75 22.57
N TYR A 88 8.54 -7.70 21.69
CA TYR A 88 8.38 -9.13 21.98
C TYR A 88 9.31 -9.58 23.13
N SER A 89 10.57 -9.13 23.11
CA SER A 89 11.54 -9.42 24.19
C SER A 89 11.13 -8.80 25.54
N ALA A 90 10.33 -7.75 25.52
CA ALA A 90 9.77 -7.13 26.72
C ALA A 90 8.45 -7.78 27.19
N GLY A 91 8.05 -8.91 26.60
CA GLY A 91 6.82 -9.65 26.94
C GLY A 91 5.54 -9.01 26.43
N ARG A 92 5.61 -8.09 25.47
CA ARG A 92 4.45 -7.48 24.83
C ARG A 92 4.15 -8.14 23.48
N THR A 93 2.92 -8.01 22.99
CA THR A 93 2.51 -8.51 21.69
C THR A 93 2.40 -7.30 20.72
N PRO A 94 3.45 -7.00 19.95
CA PRO A 94 3.41 -5.89 18.99
C PRO A 94 2.54 -6.21 17.78
N ASN A 95 2.08 -5.17 17.09
CA ASN A 95 1.42 -5.31 15.81
C ASN A 95 2.33 -4.74 14.70
N PRO A 96 3.12 -5.59 14.01
CA PRO A 96 4.04 -5.13 12.97
C PRO A 96 3.32 -4.52 11.77
N ASP A 97 2.06 -4.91 11.48
CA ASP A 97 1.32 -4.39 10.33
C ASP A 97 1.01 -2.91 10.47
N VAL A 98 0.63 -2.46 11.68
CA VAL A 98 0.41 -1.02 11.96
C VAL A 98 1.70 -0.23 11.72
N LEU A 99 2.82 -0.75 12.17
CA LEU A 99 4.11 -0.08 12.01
C LEU A 99 4.60 -0.14 10.56
N CYS A 100 4.42 -1.28 9.88
CA CYS A 100 4.71 -1.42 8.46
C CYS A 100 3.89 -0.41 7.62
N ASN A 101 2.61 -0.25 7.91
CA ASN A 101 1.81 0.77 7.22
C ASN A 101 2.39 2.17 7.47
N ALA A 102 2.64 2.56 8.72
CA ALA A 102 3.10 3.90 9.05
C ALA A 102 4.50 4.23 8.46
N GLU A 103 5.47 3.30 8.57
CA GLU A 103 6.88 3.56 8.28
C GLU A 103 7.30 3.15 6.85
N ILE A 104 6.67 2.11 6.30
CA ILE A 104 7.04 1.61 4.97
C ILE A 104 6.02 2.11 3.93
N LYS A 105 4.75 1.69 4.04
CA LYS A 105 3.76 1.97 3.00
C LYS A 105 3.35 3.44 2.90
N PHE A 106 3.34 4.18 4.00
CA PHE A 106 2.90 5.58 4.01
C PHE A 106 3.99 6.58 4.37
N ARG A 107 5.25 6.13 4.49
CA ARG A 107 6.41 7.00 4.60
C ARG A 107 7.41 6.71 3.51
N ALA A 108 8.12 5.57 3.54
CA ALA A 108 9.14 5.27 2.55
C ALA A 108 8.56 5.19 1.12
N PHE A 109 7.40 4.55 0.95
CA PHE A 109 6.71 4.50 -0.33
C PHE A 109 6.22 5.89 -0.77
N LEU A 110 5.63 6.69 0.13
CA LEU A 110 5.18 8.04 -0.21
C LEU A 110 6.36 8.90 -0.68
N ASP A 111 7.48 8.90 0.07
CA ASP A 111 8.68 9.66 -0.28
C ASP A 111 9.22 9.23 -1.65
N HIS A 112 9.27 7.92 -1.92
CA HIS A 112 9.71 7.38 -3.21
C HIS A 112 8.78 7.80 -4.36
N ALA A 113 7.47 7.65 -4.18
CA ALA A 113 6.48 8.03 -5.18
C ALA A 113 6.52 9.53 -5.51
N MET A 114 6.68 10.38 -4.49
CA MET A 114 6.83 11.83 -4.71
C MET A 114 8.12 12.16 -5.48
N ALA A 115 9.22 11.44 -5.23
CA ALA A 115 10.47 11.58 -6.00
C ALA A 115 10.31 11.15 -7.47
N MET A 116 9.41 10.20 -7.77
CA MET A 116 9.02 9.83 -9.13
C MET A 116 8.10 10.86 -9.81
N GLY A 117 7.66 11.90 -9.11
CA GLY A 117 6.76 12.93 -9.62
C GLY A 117 5.26 12.59 -9.50
N ALA A 118 4.90 11.71 -8.59
CA ALA A 118 3.50 11.41 -8.30
C ALA A 118 2.80 12.59 -7.60
N ASP A 119 1.53 12.77 -7.89
CA ASP A 119 0.64 13.70 -7.15
C ASP A 119 0.09 13.03 -5.88
N LEU A 120 -0.22 11.73 -5.98
CA LEU A 120 -0.87 10.93 -4.95
C LEU A 120 -0.30 9.51 -4.95
N ILE A 121 -0.47 8.82 -3.82
CA ILE A 121 -0.30 7.37 -3.73
C ILE A 121 -1.63 6.67 -3.52
N ALA A 122 -1.67 5.38 -3.83
CA ALA A 122 -2.84 4.54 -3.57
C ALA A 122 -2.43 3.17 -3.03
N THR A 123 -3.34 2.56 -2.29
CA THR A 123 -3.20 1.18 -1.81
C THR A 123 -4.55 0.47 -1.83
N GLY A 124 -4.51 -0.87 -1.82
CA GLY A 124 -5.70 -1.73 -1.80
C GLY A 124 -6.35 -1.89 -0.42
N HIS A 125 -6.21 -0.93 0.49
CA HIS A 125 -6.86 -1.00 1.79
C HIS A 125 -8.34 -0.65 1.70
N TYR A 126 -9.17 -1.40 2.42
CA TYR A 126 -10.59 -1.09 2.65
C TYR A 126 -10.73 -0.02 3.75
N ALA A 127 -10.44 1.21 3.38
CA ALA A 127 -10.58 2.40 4.20
C ALA A 127 -11.02 3.56 3.29
N ARG A 128 -11.38 4.70 3.87
CA ARG A 128 -11.77 5.89 3.12
C ARG A 128 -11.13 7.13 3.71
N VAL A 129 -10.98 8.15 2.88
CA VAL A 129 -10.54 9.47 3.32
C VAL A 129 -11.58 10.52 2.94
N ARG A 130 -11.73 11.52 3.78
CA ARG A 130 -12.58 12.68 3.51
C ARG A 130 -11.81 13.94 3.84
N HIS A 131 -11.67 14.80 2.82
CA HIS A 131 -11.11 16.13 3.00
C HIS A 131 -12.16 17.07 3.57
N THR A 132 -11.82 17.82 4.61
CA THR A 132 -12.66 18.83 5.26
C THR A 132 -11.86 20.11 5.45
N ASP A 133 -12.52 21.19 5.85
CA ASP A 133 -11.84 22.47 6.13
C ASP A 133 -10.84 22.36 7.29
N ASP A 134 -11.07 21.43 8.23
CA ASP A 134 -10.21 21.18 9.40
C ASP A 134 -9.11 20.16 9.15
N GLY A 135 -9.01 19.58 7.94
CA GLY A 135 -8.01 18.57 7.60
C GLY A 135 -8.61 17.31 6.95
N VAL A 136 -7.86 16.22 6.97
CA VAL A 136 -8.25 14.95 6.35
C VAL A 136 -8.67 13.95 7.42
N GLN A 137 -9.83 13.34 7.24
CA GLN A 137 -10.39 12.33 8.13
C GLN A 137 -10.20 10.94 7.54
N LEU A 138 -9.70 10.02 8.35
CA LEU A 138 -9.72 8.59 8.06
C LEU A 138 -11.09 8.02 8.43
N LEU A 139 -11.74 7.35 7.50
CA LEU A 139 -13.06 6.73 7.69
C LEU A 139 -12.95 5.23 7.48
N ARG A 140 -13.88 4.50 8.08
CA ARG A 140 -14.03 3.06 7.82
C ARG A 140 -14.40 2.80 6.36
N GLY A 141 -13.97 1.66 5.82
CA GLY A 141 -14.48 1.13 4.57
C GLY A 141 -15.98 0.89 4.62
N VAL A 142 -16.64 0.85 3.45
CA VAL A 142 -18.09 0.55 3.36
C VAL A 142 -18.38 -0.89 3.77
N ASP A 143 -17.46 -1.81 3.51
CA ASP A 143 -17.57 -3.21 3.93
C ASP A 143 -17.13 -3.37 5.39
N PRO A 144 -18.06 -3.59 6.35
CA PRO A 144 -17.72 -3.70 7.77
C PRO A 144 -16.93 -4.97 8.11
N GLY A 145 -17.07 -6.03 7.30
CA GLY A 145 -16.35 -7.28 7.48
C GLY A 145 -14.91 -7.24 6.96
N LYS A 146 -14.58 -6.22 6.17
CA LYS A 146 -13.26 -6.07 5.55
C LYS A 146 -12.57 -4.75 5.92
N ASP A 147 -13.20 -3.90 6.73
CA ASP A 147 -12.63 -2.63 7.16
C ASP A 147 -11.21 -2.79 7.72
N GLN A 148 -10.28 -2.00 7.19
CA GLN A 148 -8.85 -2.00 7.52
C GLN A 148 -8.38 -0.65 8.09
N SER A 149 -9.31 0.25 8.40
CA SER A 149 -8.96 1.58 8.93
C SER A 149 -8.17 1.51 10.25
N TYR A 150 -8.36 0.45 11.03
CA TYR A 150 -7.66 0.24 12.29
C TYR A 150 -6.14 0.00 12.12
N PHE A 151 -5.68 -0.47 10.97
CA PHE A 151 -4.25 -0.57 10.67
C PHE A 151 -3.60 0.78 10.30
N LEU A 152 -4.42 1.82 10.07
CA LEU A 152 -4.01 3.11 9.51
C LEU A 152 -4.05 4.25 10.53
N HIS A 153 -4.36 3.96 11.80
CA HIS A 153 -4.57 5.00 12.83
C HIS A 153 -3.31 5.81 13.17
N ARG A 154 -2.12 5.35 12.77
CA ARG A 154 -0.87 6.06 13.00
C ARG A 154 -0.47 7.00 11.86
N LEU A 155 -1.26 7.07 10.78
CA LEU A 155 -0.97 7.98 9.67
C LEU A 155 -1.12 9.44 10.11
N THR A 156 -0.12 10.25 9.74
CA THR A 156 -0.17 11.69 9.97
C THR A 156 -1.08 12.40 8.96
N GLN A 157 -1.47 13.66 9.24
CA GLN A 157 -2.25 14.47 8.30
C GLN A 157 -1.53 14.67 6.97
N GLU A 158 -0.22 14.84 6.98
CA GLU A 158 0.59 14.94 5.78
C GLU A 158 0.50 13.68 4.92
N GLN A 159 0.68 12.51 5.54
CA GLN A 159 0.59 11.22 4.85
C GLN A 159 -0.80 10.99 4.27
N ILE A 160 -1.85 11.11 5.11
CA ILE A 160 -3.22 10.78 4.69
C ILE A 160 -3.77 11.74 3.62
N SER A 161 -3.27 12.99 3.56
CA SER A 161 -3.67 13.97 2.55
C SER A 161 -3.23 13.61 1.12
N ARG A 162 -2.26 12.70 0.99
CA ARG A 162 -1.68 12.25 -0.27
C ARG A 162 -2.14 10.85 -0.69
N VAL A 163 -3.14 10.29 -0.02
CA VAL A 163 -3.54 8.88 -0.19
C VAL A 163 -4.94 8.75 -0.78
N ILE A 164 -5.11 7.76 -1.66
CA ILE A 164 -6.40 7.26 -2.13
C ILE A 164 -6.53 5.78 -1.75
N PHE A 165 -7.73 5.38 -1.35
CA PHE A 165 -8.12 3.99 -1.10
C PHE A 165 -9.26 3.60 -2.07
N PRO A 166 -8.95 3.15 -3.29
CA PRO A 166 -9.97 2.96 -4.34
C PRO A 166 -11.05 1.95 -4.00
N VAL A 167 -10.69 0.89 -3.24
CA VAL A 167 -11.62 -0.18 -2.84
C VAL A 167 -12.40 0.12 -1.56
N GLY A 168 -12.16 1.27 -0.93
CA GLY A 168 -12.85 1.64 0.31
C GLY A 168 -14.35 1.87 0.18
N GLU A 169 -14.85 2.16 -1.02
CA GLU A 169 -16.26 2.42 -1.33
C GLU A 169 -17.01 1.18 -1.88
N ILE A 170 -16.36 0.03 -1.95
CA ILE A 170 -16.95 -1.20 -2.49
C ILE A 170 -16.94 -2.34 -1.47
N LEU A 171 -17.81 -3.34 -1.69
CA LEU A 171 -17.80 -4.58 -0.92
C LEU A 171 -16.65 -5.47 -1.41
N SER A 172 -16.04 -6.20 -0.48
CA SER A 172 -14.99 -7.15 -0.85
C SER A 172 -15.58 -8.39 -1.54
N LEU A 173 -14.77 -9.06 -2.37
CA LEU A 173 -15.17 -10.29 -3.06
C LEU A 173 -15.56 -11.44 -2.12
N ILE A 174 -15.21 -11.37 -0.84
CA ILE A 174 -15.60 -12.38 0.16
C ILE A 174 -17.12 -12.35 0.41
N HIS A 175 -17.80 -11.25 0.08
CA HIS A 175 -19.22 -11.02 0.35
C HIS A 175 -20.08 -11.01 -0.92
N ILE A 176 -19.54 -11.45 -2.07
CA ILE A 176 -20.27 -11.58 -3.32
C ILE A 176 -20.71 -13.03 -3.53
#